data_3dba5d9cd9ad99a19624e1676a64e1c3
#
_entry.id   3dba5d9cd9ad99a19624e1676a64e1c3
#
_cell.length_a   1.000
_cell.length_b   1.000
_cell.length_c   1.000
_cell.angle_alpha   90.00
_cell.angle_beta   90.00
_cell.angle_gamma   90.00
#
_symmetry.space_group_name_H-M   'P 1'
#
loop_
_entity.id
_entity.type
_entity.pdbx_description
1 polymer ?
#
loop_
_entity_poly.entity_id
_entity_poly.type
_entity_poly.pdbx_seq_one_letter_code
_entity_poly.pdbx_strand_id
1 'polypeptide(L)'
;MALNTCVHRKIAILRCVTPRLKYIAFLALSLFTFNVYAFEKQLNLQEAIQWTLKQNPELKIFDFKQTALTGQEQTASLNPAYELEVEAENFAGSGEFNAFDSAELTVALSSVIEMGDKRSARIGLVSKSRALLNAEKEVSALNLMAQVTEKYVEVLAAQQRVILAENALSLAQETLEIVSQRNRAGATPEAEVKR
;
A
#
# COMPACT_ATOMS: atom_id res chain seq x y z
N MET A 1 45.53 -12.34 44.82
CA MET A 1 45.71 -13.63 44.14
C MET A 1 44.65 -14.62 44.65
N ALA A 2 43.34 -14.26 44.53
CA ALA A 2 42.21 -15.10 45.02
C ALA A 2 40.87 -14.78 44.33
N LEU A 3 40.86 -14.38 43.08
CA LEU A 3 39.62 -14.03 42.36
C LEU A 3 39.36 -14.87 41.06
N ASN A 4 40.29 -15.78 40.72
CA ASN A 4 40.19 -16.55 39.47
C ASN A 4 39.69 -17.99 39.64
N THR A 5 39.41 -18.45 40.87
CA THR A 5 39.01 -19.85 41.12
C THR A 5 37.50 -20.06 41.23
N CYS A 6 36.70 -18.97 41.28
CA CYS A 6 35.24 -19.07 41.44
C CYS A 6 34.46 -19.11 40.12
N VAL A 7 35.05 -18.62 39.03
CA VAL A 7 34.38 -18.58 37.71
C VAL A 7 34.42 -19.92 36.98
N HIS A 8 35.50 -20.70 37.17
CA HIS A 8 35.64 -22.03 36.54
C HIS A 8 34.74 -23.11 37.14
N ARG A 9 34.22 -22.94 38.34
CA ARG A 9 33.37 -23.95 39.00
C ARG A 9 31.89 -23.87 38.58
N LYS A 10 31.43 -22.74 38.06
CA LYS A 10 30.03 -22.57 37.59
C LYS A 10 29.82 -23.05 36.16
N ILE A 11 30.86 -23.13 35.33
CA ILE A 11 30.77 -23.61 33.95
C ILE A 11 30.78 -25.14 33.86
N ALA A 12 31.32 -25.82 34.84
CA ALA A 12 31.37 -27.29 34.87
C ALA A 12 30.03 -27.96 35.19
N ILE A 13 29.09 -27.25 35.86
CA ILE A 13 27.78 -27.81 36.24
C ILE A 13 26.80 -27.87 35.03
N LEU A 14 27.00 -27.04 34.01
CA LEU A 14 26.14 -27.05 32.79
C LEU A 14 26.50 -28.15 31.80
N ARG A 15 27.60 -28.89 31.98
CA ARG A 15 28.06 -29.94 31.06
C ARG A 15 27.56 -31.34 31.39
N CYS A 16 26.91 -31.53 32.53
CA CYS A 16 26.44 -32.86 32.97
C CYS A 16 24.92 -33.04 32.93
N VAL A 17 24.24 -32.20 32.13
CA VAL A 17 22.83 -32.45 31.78
C VAL A 17 22.81 -33.58 30.73
N THR A 18 22.41 -34.77 31.21
CA THR A 18 22.37 -36.02 30.43
C THR A 18 21.67 -35.80 29.08
N PRO A 19 22.16 -36.45 27.98
CA PRO A 19 21.59 -36.28 26.65
C PRO A 19 20.06 -36.53 26.57
N ARG A 20 19.54 -37.32 27.50
CA ARG A 20 18.10 -37.62 27.60
C ARG A 20 17.23 -36.40 27.89
N LEU A 21 17.72 -35.40 28.64
CA LEU A 21 16.95 -34.17 28.92
C LEU A 21 16.83 -33.26 27.70
N LYS A 22 17.84 -33.27 26.82
CA LYS A 22 17.80 -32.54 25.54
C LYS A 22 16.76 -33.12 24.59
N TYR A 23 16.61 -34.45 24.52
CA TYR A 23 15.58 -35.10 23.70
C TYR A 23 14.17 -34.88 24.25
N ILE A 24 14.00 -34.81 25.59
CA ILE A 24 12.69 -34.50 26.21
C ILE A 24 12.31 -33.05 25.94
N ALA A 25 13.24 -32.10 25.99
CA ALA A 25 12.98 -30.70 25.63
C ALA A 25 12.67 -30.51 24.15
N PHE A 26 13.32 -31.29 23.26
CA PHE A 26 13.04 -31.27 21.81
C PHE A 26 11.70 -31.92 21.50
N LEU A 27 11.35 -33.00 22.20
CA LEU A 27 10.05 -33.67 22.07
C LEU A 27 8.91 -32.82 22.60
N ALA A 28 9.09 -32.08 23.68
CA ALA A 28 8.10 -31.15 24.21
C ALA A 28 7.88 -29.93 23.30
N LEU A 29 8.90 -29.47 22.57
CA LEU A 29 8.80 -28.37 21.63
C LEU A 29 8.06 -28.79 20.34
N SER A 30 8.14 -30.07 19.94
CA SER A 30 7.44 -30.59 18.76
C SER A 30 5.93 -30.81 18.98
N LEU A 31 5.47 -30.87 20.24
CA LEU A 31 4.06 -31.01 20.59
C LEU A 31 3.30 -29.69 20.62
N PHE A 32 4.01 -28.55 20.49
CA PHE A 32 3.40 -27.24 20.32
C PHE A 32 3.10 -26.99 18.84
N THR A 33 2.41 -27.93 18.18
CA THR A 33 1.76 -27.65 16.90
C THR A 33 0.64 -26.65 17.18
N PHE A 34 0.91 -25.38 16.90
CA PHE A 34 -0.13 -24.37 16.82
C PHE A 34 -1.15 -24.85 15.80
N ASN A 35 -2.31 -25.27 16.28
CA ASN A 35 -3.49 -25.39 15.44
C ASN A 35 -3.82 -23.98 14.94
N VAL A 36 -3.27 -23.61 13.80
CA VAL A 36 -3.70 -22.42 13.06
C VAL A 36 -5.09 -22.77 12.52
N TYR A 37 -6.11 -22.47 13.30
CA TYR A 37 -7.46 -22.44 12.78
C TYR A 37 -7.49 -21.26 11.79
N ALA A 38 -7.46 -21.57 10.50
CA ALA A 38 -7.83 -20.62 9.48
C ALA A 38 -9.32 -20.32 9.73
N PHE A 39 -9.58 -19.20 10.39
CA PHE A 39 -10.93 -18.69 10.56
C PHE A 39 -11.35 -18.22 9.17
N GLU A 40 -12.16 -19.03 8.52
CA GLU A 40 -12.75 -18.74 7.21
C GLU A 40 -13.81 -17.63 7.40
N LYS A 41 -13.29 -16.39 7.54
CA LYS A 41 -14.17 -15.22 7.64
C LYS A 41 -14.78 -15.01 6.26
N GLN A 42 -16.07 -15.27 6.13
CA GLN A 42 -16.81 -14.89 4.92
C GLN A 42 -16.78 -13.38 4.78
N LEU A 43 -16.07 -12.91 3.77
CA LEU A 43 -15.98 -11.50 3.44
C LEU A 43 -17.26 -11.07 2.73
N ASN A 44 -18.02 -10.15 3.35
CA ASN A 44 -19.17 -9.57 2.67
C ASN A 44 -18.76 -8.40 1.76
N LEU A 45 -19.62 -8.03 0.80
CA LEU A 45 -19.34 -6.96 -0.16
C LEU A 45 -19.02 -5.63 0.53
N GLN A 46 -19.74 -5.28 1.58
CA GLN A 46 -19.54 -4.01 2.28
C GLN A 46 -18.18 -3.95 2.98
N GLU A 47 -17.77 -5.06 3.62
CA GLU A 47 -16.43 -5.15 4.22
C GLU A 47 -15.33 -5.08 3.16
N ALA A 48 -15.50 -5.75 2.01
CA ALA A 48 -14.57 -5.70 0.90
C ALA A 48 -14.37 -4.27 0.37
N ILE A 49 -15.47 -3.54 0.17
CA ILE A 49 -15.46 -2.13 -0.26
C ILE A 49 -14.74 -1.27 0.78
N GLN A 50 -15.13 -1.35 2.05
CA GLN A 50 -14.53 -0.54 3.12
C GLN A 50 -13.03 -0.79 3.26
N TRP A 51 -12.63 -2.07 3.22
CA TRP A 51 -11.22 -2.44 3.30
C TRP A 51 -10.42 -1.90 2.12
N THR A 52 -10.96 -2.01 0.90
CA THR A 52 -10.33 -1.50 -0.32
C THR A 52 -10.20 0.02 -0.30
N LEU A 53 -11.27 0.74 0.03
CA LEU A 53 -11.23 2.21 0.12
C LEU A 53 -10.20 2.72 1.15
N LYS A 54 -9.99 1.97 2.24
CA LYS A 54 -9.04 2.33 3.29
C LYS A 54 -7.60 2.02 2.92
N GLN A 55 -7.35 0.94 2.16
CA GLN A 55 -6.01 0.41 1.93
C GLN A 55 -5.46 0.71 0.54
N ASN A 56 -6.31 1.06 -0.43
CA ASN A 56 -5.90 1.23 -1.81
C ASN A 56 -4.89 2.38 -1.97
N PRO A 57 -3.72 2.10 -2.57
CA PRO A 57 -2.68 3.12 -2.77
C PRO A 57 -3.11 4.23 -3.75
N GLU A 58 -4.01 3.97 -4.71
CA GLU A 58 -4.50 4.98 -5.64
C GLU A 58 -5.23 6.12 -4.92
N LEU A 59 -5.98 5.81 -3.85
CA LEU A 59 -6.65 6.83 -3.06
C LEU A 59 -5.68 7.59 -2.15
N LYS A 60 -4.58 6.96 -1.72
CA LYS A 60 -3.54 7.63 -0.93
C LYS A 60 -2.78 8.71 -1.71
N ILE A 61 -2.71 8.59 -3.04
CA ILE A 61 -2.11 9.61 -3.91
C ILE A 61 -2.80 10.97 -3.72
N PHE A 62 -4.11 10.98 -3.49
CA PHE A 62 -4.85 12.22 -3.25
C PHE A 62 -4.42 12.96 -1.98
N ASP A 63 -3.99 12.25 -0.95
CA ASP A 63 -3.50 12.87 0.29
C ASP A 63 -2.16 13.60 0.05
N PHE A 64 -1.27 13.03 -0.79
CA PHE A 64 -0.04 13.71 -1.21
C PHE A 64 -0.32 14.92 -2.10
N LYS A 65 -1.28 14.82 -3.05
CA LYS A 65 -1.70 15.96 -3.88
C LYS A 65 -2.30 17.07 -3.01
N GLN A 66 -3.07 16.73 -1.98
CA GLN A 66 -3.62 17.68 -1.03
C GLN A 66 -2.51 18.42 -0.26
N THR A 67 -1.48 17.70 0.16
CA THR A 67 -0.31 18.29 0.82
C THR A 67 0.43 19.23 -0.12
N ALA A 68 0.60 18.86 -1.39
CA ALA A 68 1.22 19.72 -2.40
C ALA A 68 0.42 21.01 -2.63
N LEU A 69 -0.92 20.93 -2.70
CA LEU A 69 -1.79 22.11 -2.80
C LEU A 69 -1.67 23.01 -1.58
N THR A 70 -1.46 22.46 -0.39
CA THR A 70 -1.21 23.26 0.83
C THR A 70 0.09 24.04 0.71
N GLY A 71 1.15 23.44 0.19
CA GLY A 71 2.41 24.16 -0.10
C GLY A 71 2.22 25.24 -1.18
N GLN A 72 1.46 24.95 -2.24
CA GLN A 72 1.13 25.93 -3.27
C GLN A 72 0.33 27.12 -2.72
N GLU A 73 -0.62 26.87 -1.80
CA GLU A 73 -1.38 27.94 -1.13
C GLU A 73 -0.47 28.82 -0.29
N GLN A 74 0.46 28.24 0.46
CA GLN A 74 1.48 29.00 1.20
C GLN A 74 2.30 29.88 0.27
N THR A 75 2.79 29.32 -0.83
CA THR A 75 3.56 30.08 -1.85
C THR A 75 2.70 31.18 -2.47
N ALA A 76 1.46 30.89 -2.86
CA ALA A 76 0.54 31.84 -3.45
C ALA A 76 0.18 33.00 -2.49
N SER A 77 0.28 32.74 -1.18
CA SER A 77 0.00 33.75 -0.13
C SER A 77 1.17 34.69 0.17
N LEU A 78 2.38 34.37 -0.32
CA LEU A 78 3.55 35.21 -0.11
C LEU A 78 3.47 36.51 -0.92
N ASN A 79 4.00 37.58 -0.35
CA ASN A 79 4.28 38.79 -1.11
C ASN A 79 5.53 38.57 -1.97
N PRO A 80 5.68 39.32 -3.08
CA PRO A 80 6.94 39.32 -3.82
C PRO A 80 8.13 39.60 -2.92
N ALA A 81 9.24 38.90 -3.18
CA ALA A 81 10.45 39.07 -2.41
C ALA A 81 11.13 40.42 -2.72
N TYR A 82 11.89 40.88 -1.76
CA TYR A 82 12.85 41.94 -2.03
C TYR A 82 14.06 41.35 -2.74
N GLU A 83 14.54 42.06 -3.77
CA GLU A 83 15.73 41.73 -4.54
C GLU A 83 16.84 42.73 -4.20
N LEU A 84 17.99 42.23 -3.73
CA LEU A 84 19.18 43.01 -3.47
C LEU A 84 20.16 42.71 -4.58
N GLU A 85 20.46 43.73 -5.40
CA GLU A 85 21.44 43.68 -6.48
C GLU A 85 22.70 44.42 -6.07
N VAL A 86 23.83 43.83 -6.32
CA VAL A 86 25.15 44.46 -6.11
C VAL A 86 25.92 44.31 -7.40
N GLU A 87 26.19 45.41 -8.05
CA GLU A 87 26.90 45.49 -9.33
C GLU A 87 28.20 46.25 -9.15
N ALA A 88 29.27 45.68 -9.64
CA ALA A 88 30.58 46.33 -9.66
C ALA A 88 31.05 46.46 -11.10
N GLU A 89 31.27 47.67 -11.55
CA GLU A 89 31.64 47.98 -12.91
C GLU A 89 32.99 48.72 -12.98
N ASN A 90 33.59 48.78 -14.18
CA ASN A 90 34.77 49.58 -14.49
C ASN A 90 35.99 49.31 -13.59
N PHE A 91 36.11 48.09 -13.05
CA PHE A 91 37.29 47.67 -12.28
C PHE A 91 38.21 46.77 -13.12
N ALA A 92 39.54 46.90 -12.91
CA ALA A 92 40.58 46.09 -13.58
C ALA A 92 40.66 46.23 -15.11
N GLY A 93 40.33 47.41 -15.65
CA GLY A 93 40.49 47.77 -17.05
C GLY A 93 41.87 48.35 -17.38
N SER A 94 42.12 48.78 -18.67
CA SER A 94 43.27 49.49 -19.16
C SER A 94 42.81 50.77 -19.85
N GLY A 95 43.68 51.79 -19.88
CA GLY A 95 43.33 53.10 -20.44
C GLY A 95 42.64 54.02 -19.45
N GLU A 96 41.47 54.56 -19.80
CA GLU A 96 40.70 55.45 -18.93
C GLU A 96 40.11 54.68 -17.72
N PHE A 97 40.03 53.37 -17.79
CA PHE A 97 39.50 52.45 -16.70
C PHE A 97 40.66 51.75 -15.99
N ASN A 98 41.78 52.39 -15.77
CA ASN A 98 42.94 51.74 -15.20
C ASN A 98 42.75 51.45 -13.70
N ALA A 99 42.92 50.20 -13.35
CA ALA A 99 42.84 49.68 -12.00
C ALA A 99 41.43 50.00 -11.33
N PHE A 100 41.44 50.75 -10.22
CA PHE A 100 40.24 51.10 -9.45
C PHE A 100 39.81 52.57 -9.57
N ASP A 101 40.49 53.37 -10.41
CA ASP A 101 40.27 54.82 -10.50
C ASP A 101 38.85 55.19 -11.02
N SER A 102 38.25 54.31 -11.82
CA SER A 102 36.91 54.49 -12.38
C SER A 102 35.93 53.40 -11.89
N ALA A 103 36.31 52.68 -10.82
CA ALA A 103 35.46 51.59 -10.29
C ALA A 103 34.17 52.16 -9.71
N GLU A 104 33.07 51.57 -10.16
CA GLU A 104 31.72 51.90 -9.69
C GLU A 104 31.10 50.70 -8.98
N LEU A 105 30.51 50.93 -7.80
CA LEU A 105 29.77 49.94 -7.04
C LEU A 105 28.35 50.43 -6.85
N THR A 106 27.41 49.73 -7.49
CA THR A 106 25.99 50.00 -7.36
C THR A 106 25.33 48.98 -6.46
N VAL A 107 24.58 49.45 -5.48
CA VAL A 107 23.74 48.60 -4.63
C VAL A 107 22.29 49.06 -4.82
N ALA A 108 21.45 48.15 -5.35
CA ALA A 108 20.05 48.43 -5.60
C ALA A 108 19.17 47.47 -4.78
N LEU A 109 18.08 47.99 -4.18
CA LEU A 109 17.03 47.19 -3.54
C LEU A 109 15.74 47.42 -4.31
N SER A 110 15.21 46.33 -4.86
CA SER A 110 13.94 46.35 -5.61
C SER A 110 12.87 45.45 -4.98
N SER A 111 11.63 45.74 -5.24
CA SER A 111 10.48 44.90 -4.89
C SER A 111 9.33 45.18 -5.83
N VAL A 112 8.55 44.12 -6.14
CA VAL A 112 7.35 44.25 -6.94
C VAL A 112 6.15 44.50 -6.04
N ILE A 113 5.49 45.61 -6.23
CA ILE A 113 4.22 45.94 -5.53
C ILE A 113 3.07 45.40 -6.39
N GLU A 114 2.40 44.38 -5.93
CA GLU A 114 1.23 43.82 -6.59
C GLU A 114 0.00 44.68 -6.35
N MET A 115 -0.62 45.16 -7.42
CA MET A 115 -1.87 45.92 -7.39
C MET A 115 -3.02 45.11 -8.00
N GLY A 116 -4.28 45.38 -7.59
CA GLY A 116 -5.48 44.82 -8.19
C GLY A 116 -5.75 43.35 -7.84
N ASP A 117 -5.65 43.02 -6.54
CA ASP A 117 -6.06 41.70 -5.98
C ASP A 117 -5.39 40.45 -6.57
N LYS A 118 -4.25 40.61 -7.23
CA LYS A 118 -3.50 39.49 -7.86
C LYS A 118 -3.21 38.38 -6.87
N ARG A 119 -2.79 38.69 -5.64
CA ARG A 119 -2.55 37.71 -4.57
C ARG A 119 -3.82 36.95 -4.20
N SER A 120 -4.96 37.65 -4.04
CA SER A 120 -6.25 37.01 -3.77
C SER A 120 -6.68 36.08 -4.89
N ALA A 121 -6.44 36.47 -6.15
CA ALA A 121 -6.72 35.63 -7.32
C ALA A 121 -5.86 34.36 -7.33
N ARG A 122 -4.55 34.45 -6.98
CA ARG A 122 -3.66 33.27 -6.86
C ARG A 122 -4.15 32.29 -5.79
N ILE A 123 -4.51 32.81 -4.61
CA ILE A 123 -5.06 31.97 -3.52
C ILE A 123 -6.38 31.34 -3.96
N GLY A 124 -7.24 32.13 -4.63
CA GLY A 124 -8.51 31.65 -5.17
C GLY A 124 -8.35 30.52 -6.17
N LEU A 125 -7.33 30.59 -7.05
CA LEU A 125 -7.00 29.51 -7.98
C LEU A 125 -6.64 28.20 -7.26
N VAL A 126 -5.79 28.26 -6.24
CA VAL A 126 -5.41 27.06 -5.45
C VAL A 126 -6.63 26.48 -4.72
N SER A 127 -7.50 27.34 -4.18
CA SER A 127 -8.75 26.91 -3.54
C SER A 127 -9.66 26.15 -4.53
N LYS A 128 -9.79 26.62 -5.77
CA LYS A 128 -10.56 25.92 -6.82
C LYS A 128 -9.89 24.62 -7.26
N SER A 129 -8.56 24.59 -7.33
CA SER A 129 -7.78 23.36 -7.60
C SER A 129 -7.99 22.30 -6.50
N ARG A 130 -8.13 22.72 -5.23
CA ARG A 130 -8.45 21.83 -4.12
C ARG A 130 -9.87 21.24 -4.26
N ALA A 131 -10.85 22.06 -4.65
CA ALA A 131 -12.21 21.58 -4.90
C ALA A 131 -12.24 20.56 -6.06
N LEU A 132 -11.50 20.82 -7.14
CA LEU A 132 -11.35 19.87 -8.25
C LEU A 132 -10.71 18.56 -7.78
N LEU A 133 -9.63 18.61 -7.02
CA LEU A 133 -8.96 17.42 -6.48
C LEU A 133 -9.90 16.57 -5.61
N ASN A 134 -10.75 17.20 -4.81
CA ASN A 134 -11.74 16.47 -4.01
C ASN A 134 -12.77 15.75 -4.89
N ALA A 135 -13.27 16.40 -5.93
CA ALA A 135 -14.17 15.77 -6.90
C ALA A 135 -13.51 14.59 -7.64
N GLU A 136 -12.24 14.74 -8.04
CA GLU A 136 -11.46 13.66 -8.65
C GLU A 136 -11.29 12.46 -7.69
N LYS A 137 -11.05 12.73 -6.40
CA LYS A 137 -10.96 11.69 -5.36
C LYS A 137 -12.29 10.92 -5.23
N GLU A 138 -13.42 11.63 -5.23
CA GLU A 138 -14.75 11.00 -5.18
C GLU A 138 -15.01 10.12 -6.41
N VAL A 139 -14.70 10.59 -7.61
CA VAL A 139 -14.83 9.80 -8.84
C VAL A 139 -13.95 8.55 -8.78
N SER A 140 -12.70 8.68 -8.34
CA SER A 140 -11.79 7.54 -8.19
C SER A 140 -12.30 6.52 -7.17
N ALA A 141 -12.86 6.99 -6.05
CA ALA A 141 -13.46 6.12 -5.05
C ALA A 141 -14.68 5.36 -5.59
N LEU A 142 -15.56 6.02 -6.35
CA LEU A 142 -16.73 5.39 -6.97
C LEU A 142 -16.30 4.34 -8.02
N ASN A 143 -15.32 4.63 -8.85
CA ASN A 143 -14.78 3.68 -9.82
C ASN A 143 -14.18 2.45 -9.13
N LEU A 144 -13.46 2.65 -8.04
CA LEU A 144 -12.90 1.57 -7.25
C LEU A 144 -13.98 0.70 -6.61
N MET A 145 -15.05 1.32 -6.09
CA MET A 145 -16.21 0.58 -5.56
C MET A 145 -16.89 -0.27 -6.64
N ALA A 146 -17.03 0.26 -7.85
CA ALA A 146 -17.60 -0.49 -8.98
C ALA A 146 -16.74 -1.71 -9.34
N GLN A 147 -15.42 -1.54 -9.42
CA GLN A 147 -14.49 -2.64 -9.70
C GLN A 147 -14.52 -3.72 -8.61
N VAL A 148 -14.54 -3.32 -7.34
CA VAL A 148 -14.66 -4.29 -6.22
C VAL A 148 -15.96 -5.06 -6.30
N THR A 149 -17.07 -4.38 -6.61
CA THR A 149 -18.37 -5.02 -6.74
C THR A 149 -18.40 -6.03 -7.89
N GLU A 150 -17.84 -5.66 -9.04
CA GLU A 150 -17.71 -6.56 -10.20
C GLU A 150 -16.93 -7.83 -9.82
N LYS A 151 -15.74 -7.65 -9.22
CA LYS A 151 -14.90 -8.78 -8.81
C LYS A 151 -15.54 -9.65 -7.73
N TYR A 152 -16.27 -9.04 -6.81
CA TYR A 152 -17.02 -9.79 -5.80
C TYR A 152 -18.09 -10.68 -6.43
N VAL A 153 -18.86 -10.17 -7.40
CA VAL A 153 -19.87 -10.93 -8.13
C VAL A 153 -19.24 -12.05 -8.96
N GLU A 154 -18.10 -11.80 -9.62
CA GLU A 154 -17.36 -12.84 -10.35
C GLU A 154 -16.96 -14.00 -9.42
N VAL A 155 -16.46 -13.70 -8.22
CA VAL A 155 -16.08 -14.72 -7.23
C VAL A 155 -17.30 -15.53 -6.78
N LEU A 156 -18.42 -14.87 -6.48
CA LEU A 156 -19.67 -15.57 -6.13
C LEU A 156 -20.14 -16.48 -7.26
N ALA A 157 -20.11 -16.02 -8.51
CA ALA A 157 -20.47 -16.82 -9.66
C ALA A 157 -19.54 -18.04 -9.83
N ALA A 158 -18.24 -17.88 -9.58
CA ALA A 158 -17.27 -18.98 -9.62
C ALA A 158 -17.58 -20.02 -8.52
N GLN A 159 -17.86 -19.56 -7.30
CA GLN A 159 -18.26 -20.45 -6.19
C GLN A 159 -19.52 -21.26 -6.53
N GLN A 160 -20.53 -20.61 -7.09
CA GLN A 160 -21.77 -21.30 -7.50
C GLN A 160 -21.53 -22.34 -8.60
N ARG A 161 -20.60 -22.07 -9.53
CA ARG A 161 -20.21 -23.06 -10.56
C ARG A 161 -19.53 -24.29 -9.95
N VAL A 162 -18.70 -24.12 -8.92
CA VAL A 162 -18.09 -25.24 -8.20
C VAL A 162 -19.16 -26.09 -7.53
N ILE A 163 -20.07 -25.48 -6.79
CA ILE A 163 -21.18 -26.18 -6.13
C ILE A 163 -22.04 -26.94 -7.15
N LEU A 164 -22.34 -26.33 -8.29
CA LEU A 164 -23.10 -26.96 -9.36
C LEU A 164 -22.36 -28.18 -9.94
N ALA A 165 -21.05 -28.07 -10.16
CA ALA A 165 -20.23 -29.16 -10.65
C ALA A 165 -20.15 -30.32 -9.65
N GLU A 166 -20.02 -30.05 -8.36
CA GLU A 166 -20.04 -31.05 -7.28
C GLU A 166 -21.40 -31.79 -7.22
N ASN A 167 -22.49 -31.06 -7.33
CA ASN A 167 -23.84 -31.67 -7.36
C ASN A 167 -24.02 -32.53 -8.62
N ALA A 168 -23.55 -32.08 -9.77
CA ALA A 168 -23.59 -32.85 -11.02
C ALA A 168 -22.77 -34.15 -10.93
N LEU A 169 -21.58 -34.07 -10.31
CA LEU A 169 -20.73 -35.24 -10.07
C LEU A 169 -21.44 -36.24 -9.15
N SER A 170 -22.02 -35.78 -8.04
CA SER A 170 -22.75 -36.62 -7.10
C SER A 170 -23.92 -37.35 -7.80
N LEU A 171 -24.70 -36.63 -8.62
CA LEU A 171 -25.81 -37.19 -9.38
C LEU A 171 -25.35 -38.24 -10.39
N ALA A 172 -24.24 -37.97 -11.10
CA ALA A 172 -23.67 -38.92 -12.05
C ALA A 172 -23.18 -40.21 -11.38
N GLN A 173 -22.55 -40.07 -10.20
CA GLN A 173 -22.11 -41.23 -9.39
C GLN A 173 -23.30 -42.07 -8.91
N GLU A 174 -24.37 -41.45 -8.40
CA GLU A 174 -25.57 -42.13 -7.99
C GLU A 174 -26.24 -42.85 -9.18
N THR A 175 -26.35 -42.19 -10.32
CA THR A 175 -26.86 -42.75 -11.55
C THR A 175 -26.07 -43.97 -11.99
N LEU A 176 -24.72 -43.89 -12.00
CA LEU A 176 -23.85 -45.02 -12.31
C LEU A 176 -24.07 -46.20 -11.36
N GLU A 177 -24.23 -45.94 -10.08
CA GLU A 177 -24.47 -46.98 -9.09
C GLU A 177 -25.82 -47.71 -9.36
N ILE A 178 -26.90 -46.96 -9.62
CA ILE A 178 -28.21 -47.51 -9.93
C ILE A 178 -28.16 -48.34 -11.22
N VAL A 179 -27.55 -47.84 -12.29
CA VAL A 179 -27.42 -48.56 -13.56
C VAL A 179 -26.57 -49.82 -13.40
N SER A 180 -25.47 -49.73 -12.65
CA SER A 180 -24.62 -50.90 -12.33
C SER A 180 -25.37 -51.96 -11.53
N GLN A 181 -26.19 -51.61 -10.56
CA GLN A 181 -27.06 -52.53 -9.82
C GLN A 181 -28.05 -53.21 -10.75
N ARG A 182 -28.71 -52.48 -11.64
CA ARG A 182 -29.65 -53.04 -12.63
C ARG A 182 -28.98 -54.00 -13.62
N ASN A 183 -27.76 -53.66 -14.07
CA ASN A 183 -26.97 -54.53 -14.92
C ASN A 183 -26.62 -55.84 -14.22
N ARG A 184 -26.17 -55.81 -12.96
CA ARG A 184 -25.88 -57.04 -12.17
C ARG A 184 -27.13 -57.90 -11.95
N ALA A 185 -28.32 -57.26 -11.89
CA ALA A 185 -29.61 -57.97 -11.82
C ALA A 185 -30.09 -58.47 -13.18
N GLY A 186 -29.36 -58.28 -14.29
CA GLY A 186 -29.72 -58.69 -15.64
C GLY A 186 -30.83 -57.85 -16.29
N ALA A 187 -31.16 -56.67 -15.69
CA ALA A 187 -32.26 -55.81 -16.15
C ALA A 187 -31.84 -54.79 -17.22
N THR A 188 -30.50 -54.55 -17.40
CA THR A 188 -29.97 -53.61 -18.39
C THR A 188 -28.70 -54.13 -19.06
N PRO A 189 -28.47 -53.81 -20.35
CA PRO A 189 -27.22 -54.22 -21.07
C PRO A 189 -26.01 -53.51 -20.52
N GLU A 190 -24.82 -54.16 -20.60
CA GLU A 190 -23.54 -53.60 -20.15
C GLU A 190 -23.17 -52.28 -20.88
N ALA A 191 -23.64 -52.11 -22.12
CA ALA A 191 -23.39 -50.88 -22.91
C ALA A 191 -23.97 -49.64 -22.24
N GLU A 192 -25.02 -49.76 -21.42
CA GLU A 192 -25.65 -48.63 -20.75
C GLU A 192 -24.90 -48.18 -19.52
N VAL A 193 -24.07 -49.06 -18.91
CA VAL A 193 -23.15 -48.70 -17.81
C VAL A 193 -21.98 -47.89 -18.27
N LYS A 194 -21.56 -48.07 -19.56
CA LYS A 194 -20.41 -47.40 -20.16
C LYS A 194 -20.74 -46.07 -20.87
N ARG A 195 -22.02 -45.72 -20.94
CA ARG A 195 -22.49 -44.48 -21.56
C ARG A 195 -22.56 -43.33 -20.60
#